data_3d4372b0f3c699a9884b1b0a9c6787e4
#
_entry.id   3d4372b0f3c699a9884b1b0a9c6787e4
#
_cell.length_a   1.000
_cell.length_b   1.000
_cell.length_c   1.000
_cell.angle_alpha   90.00
_cell.angle_beta   90.00
_cell.angle_gamma   90.00
#
_symmetry.space_group_name_H-M   'P 1'
#
loop_
_entity.id
_entity.type
_entity.pdbx_description
1 polymer ?
#
loop_
_entity_poly.entity_id
_entity_poly.type
_entity_poly.pdbx_seq_one_letter_code
_entity_poly.pdbx_strand_id
1 'polypeptide(L)'
;MAQVPLYGSIMACYREMDVPGIDVLTGMPSFTRRYLYSSRLASSAAELQGNSMVMCESCPISDYNFYDGKEAPTIEIKGSLNRQIVGGVTDFNNYLQLQHEDSNGRKAFNDYIARVEMMLAGGVRASRIAVYYPVETLWSKYRPLPSCLQSWDNVAGGAPEAQRLSQLFDRVSDCLYDNGWEFSYVDAAGIEQSKVENKSLAHGELRWDVLILPGVETITPQMLTRITEFARAGGCVILLEALPKNTPDAFPSEAVESAVAQMVGDKTLTPAVYYEPTF
;
A
#
# COMPACT_ATOMS: atom_id res chain seq x y z
N MET A 1 -3.17 -2.49 6.82
CA MET A 1 -4.35 -3.38 6.80
C MET A 1 -5.34 -3.17 7.98
N ALA A 2 -5.13 -2.17 8.83
CA ALA A 2 -5.92 -1.90 10.03
C ALA A 2 -7.43 -1.72 9.79
N GLN A 3 -7.84 -1.29 8.62
CA GLN A 3 -9.24 -0.94 8.34
C GLN A 3 -10.04 -2.07 7.68
N VAL A 4 -9.46 -3.24 7.49
CA VAL A 4 -10.18 -4.41 6.94
C VAL A 4 -11.45 -4.76 7.73
N PRO A 5 -11.48 -4.67 9.07
CA PRO A 5 -12.71 -4.90 9.82
C PRO A 5 -13.87 -3.97 9.48
N LEU A 6 -13.57 -2.74 9.01
CA LEU A 6 -14.58 -1.73 8.70
C LEU A 6 -15.00 -1.75 7.23
N TYR A 7 -14.03 -1.94 6.32
CA TYR A 7 -14.24 -1.74 4.89
C TYR A 7 -14.08 -3.01 4.06
N GLY A 8 -13.71 -4.15 4.67
CA GLY A 8 -13.39 -5.38 3.94
C GLY A 8 -12.07 -5.25 3.17
N SER A 9 -12.01 -4.37 2.18
CA SER A 9 -10.79 -3.99 1.45
C SER A 9 -10.75 -2.50 1.24
N ILE A 10 -9.84 -1.81 1.92
CA ILE A 10 -9.69 -0.37 1.74
C ILE A 10 -9.21 -0.02 0.32
N MET A 11 -8.37 -0.86 -0.27
CA MET A 11 -7.89 -0.65 -1.64
C MET A 11 -9.03 -0.74 -2.66
N ALA A 12 -9.94 -1.71 -2.50
CA ALA A 12 -11.13 -1.79 -3.34
C ALA A 12 -12.03 -0.57 -3.17
N CYS A 13 -12.22 -0.09 -1.91
CA CYS A 13 -12.98 1.14 -1.67
C CYS A 13 -12.36 2.36 -2.34
N TYR A 14 -11.03 2.52 -2.25
CA TYR A 14 -10.32 3.62 -2.89
C TYR A 14 -10.45 3.61 -4.42
N ARG A 15 -10.51 2.42 -5.03
CA ARG A 15 -10.69 2.31 -6.49
C ARG A 15 -12.05 2.81 -6.98
N GLU A 16 -13.05 2.82 -6.13
CA GLU A 16 -14.39 3.32 -6.46
C GLU A 16 -14.57 4.82 -6.15
N MET A 17 -13.53 5.49 -5.66
CA MET A 17 -13.55 6.92 -5.36
C MET A 17 -12.95 7.74 -6.49
N ASP A 18 -13.59 8.87 -6.84
CA ASP A 18 -13.03 9.84 -7.78
C ASP A 18 -11.72 10.44 -7.25
N VAL A 19 -11.66 10.71 -5.95
CA VAL A 19 -10.48 11.20 -5.23
C VAL A 19 -10.31 10.39 -3.94
N PRO A 20 -9.49 9.32 -3.96
CA PRO A 20 -9.16 8.60 -2.73
C PRO A 20 -8.50 9.52 -1.72
N GLY A 21 -8.92 9.42 -0.46
CA GLY A 21 -8.42 10.29 0.61
C GLY A 21 -7.91 9.52 1.81
N ILE A 22 -6.94 10.12 2.49
CA ILE A 22 -6.42 9.65 3.77
C ILE A 22 -6.54 10.74 4.82
N ASP A 23 -6.51 10.34 6.08
CA ASP A 23 -6.53 11.25 7.23
C ASP A 23 -5.20 11.11 7.99
N VAL A 24 -4.50 12.23 8.22
CA VAL A 24 -3.22 12.30 8.93
C VAL A 24 -3.35 13.23 10.12
N LEU A 25 -3.45 12.66 11.31
CA LEU A 25 -3.79 13.37 12.56
C LEU A 25 -2.58 14.02 13.27
N THR A 26 -1.46 14.20 12.57
CA THR A 26 -0.24 14.74 13.19
C THR A 26 0.69 15.40 12.18
N GLY A 27 1.31 16.52 12.56
CA GLY A 27 2.41 17.16 11.86
C GLY A 27 3.79 16.54 12.19
N MET A 28 3.88 15.60 13.13
CA MET A 28 5.14 15.01 13.57
C MET A 28 5.67 13.94 12.61
N PRO A 29 6.86 14.11 12.01
CA PRO A 29 7.42 13.13 11.07
C PRO A 29 7.61 11.72 11.66
N SER A 30 7.90 11.61 12.94
CA SER A 30 8.08 10.32 13.62
C SER A 30 6.81 9.47 13.64
N PHE A 31 5.64 10.10 13.67
CA PHE A 31 4.35 9.41 13.61
C PHE A 31 3.85 9.20 12.17
N THR A 32 4.27 10.04 11.24
CA THR A 32 3.80 9.97 9.85
C THR A 32 4.39 8.80 9.05
N ARG A 33 5.39 8.07 9.59
CA ARG A 33 5.89 6.85 8.94
C ARG A 33 4.77 5.84 8.68
N ARG A 34 3.85 5.66 9.61
CA ARG A 34 2.68 4.78 9.44
C ARG A 34 1.75 5.27 8.34
N TYR A 35 1.59 6.58 8.20
CA TYR A 35 0.73 7.19 7.19
C TYR A 35 1.31 7.16 5.78
N LEU A 36 2.63 6.98 5.63
CA LEU A 36 3.26 6.82 4.32
C LEU A 36 2.64 5.67 3.53
N TYR A 37 2.36 4.55 4.19
CA TYR A 37 1.74 3.40 3.52
C TYR A 37 0.28 3.63 3.20
N SER A 38 -0.44 4.42 4.00
CA SER A 38 -1.80 4.84 3.69
C SER A 38 -1.85 5.72 2.45
N SER A 39 -0.95 6.71 2.35
CA SER A 39 -0.80 7.57 1.16
C SER A 39 -0.50 6.75 -0.08
N ARG A 40 0.47 5.82 0.02
CA ARG A 40 0.87 4.96 -1.08
C ARG A 40 -0.24 3.98 -1.48
N LEU A 41 -1.03 3.50 -0.54
CA LEU A 41 -2.16 2.63 -0.84
C LEU A 41 -3.25 3.39 -1.60
N ALA A 42 -3.60 4.59 -1.15
CA ALA A 42 -4.56 5.46 -1.83
C ALA A 42 -4.09 5.84 -3.23
N SER A 43 -2.81 6.26 -3.37
CA SER A 43 -2.25 6.63 -4.68
C SER A 43 -2.15 5.45 -5.63
N SER A 44 -1.77 4.26 -5.13
CA SER A 44 -1.73 3.06 -5.97
C SER A 44 -3.13 2.67 -6.47
N ALA A 45 -4.15 2.79 -5.62
CA ALA A 45 -5.53 2.53 -6.03
C ALA A 45 -6.02 3.54 -7.07
N ALA A 46 -5.69 4.84 -6.91
CA ALA A 46 -6.00 5.87 -7.89
C ALA A 46 -5.30 5.58 -9.24
N GLU A 47 -4.01 5.30 -9.23
CA GLU A 47 -3.21 4.98 -10.41
C GLU A 47 -3.76 3.76 -11.18
N LEU A 48 -4.26 2.73 -10.48
CA LEU A 48 -4.92 1.57 -11.09
C LEU A 48 -6.22 1.94 -11.81
N GLN A 49 -6.87 3.03 -11.45
CA GLN A 49 -8.05 3.58 -12.17
C GLN A 49 -7.69 4.63 -13.22
N GLY A 50 -6.41 4.90 -13.45
CA GLY A 50 -5.95 5.97 -14.32
C GLY A 50 -6.18 7.36 -13.72
N ASN A 51 -6.36 7.45 -12.42
CA ASN A 51 -6.56 8.67 -11.65
C ASN A 51 -5.26 9.16 -11.05
N SER A 52 -5.04 10.47 -10.99
CA SER A 52 -3.81 11.05 -10.41
C SER A 52 -4.08 11.88 -9.14
N MET A 53 -5.33 12.05 -8.76
CA MET A 53 -5.69 12.86 -7.59
C MET A 53 -5.82 12.00 -6.34
N VAL A 54 -5.13 12.39 -5.29
CA VAL A 54 -5.18 11.76 -3.96
C VAL A 54 -5.17 12.85 -2.89
N MET A 55 -6.17 12.88 -2.06
CA MET A 55 -6.33 13.88 -1.02
C MET A 55 -5.78 13.39 0.32
N CYS A 56 -5.19 14.31 1.08
CA CYS A 56 -4.86 14.10 2.48
C CYS A 56 -5.57 15.16 3.34
N GLU A 57 -6.38 14.70 4.27
CA GLU A 57 -6.84 15.53 5.38
C GLU A 57 -5.74 15.59 6.43
N SER A 58 -5.18 16.80 6.64
CA SER A 58 -4.10 16.99 7.62
C SER A 58 -4.62 17.74 8.83
N CYS A 59 -4.57 17.10 9.99
CA CYS A 59 -5.12 17.64 11.23
C CYS A 59 -4.12 17.44 12.39
N PRO A 60 -3.85 18.47 13.21
CA PRO A 60 -2.84 18.39 14.27
C PRO A 60 -3.37 17.82 15.59
N ILE A 61 -4.47 17.06 15.60
CA ILE A 61 -5.13 16.57 16.82
C ILE A 61 -4.16 15.87 17.76
N SER A 62 -3.28 15.01 17.22
CA SER A 62 -2.32 14.27 18.04
C SER A 62 -1.18 15.15 18.55
N ASP A 63 -0.87 16.26 17.89
CA ASP A 63 0.24 17.14 18.25
C ASP A 63 -0.01 17.83 19.58
N TYR A 64 -1.27 18.20 19.86
CA TYR A 64 -1.65 18.91 21.08
C TYR A 64 -1.26 18.17 22.36
N ASN A 65 -1.12 16.85 22.33
CA ASN A 65 -0.66 16.04 23.44
C ASN A 65 0.86 16.11 23.69
N PHE A 66 1.64 16.52 22.66
CA PHE A 66 3.10 16.52 22.68
C PHE A 66 3.72 17.92 22.72
N TYR A 67 2.95 18.93 22.30
CA TYR A 67 3.43 20.32 22.16
C TYR A 67 2.63 21.31 23.01
N ASP A 68 2.27 20.94 24.25
CA ASP A 68 1.57 21.80 25.21
C ASP A 68 0.29 22.48 24.63
N GLY A 69 -0.53 21.71 23.96
CA GLY A 69 -1.76 22.18 23.34
C GLY A 69 -1.57 22.98 22.04
N LYS A 70 -0.40 22.82 21.41
CA LYS A 70 -0.09 23.48 20.11
C LYS A 70 0.13 22.45 19.01
N GLU A 71 0.17 22.93 17.78
CA GLU A 71 0.64 22.16 16.64
C GLU A 71 2.15 21.89 16.71
N ALA A 72 2.62 20.89 15.99
CA ALA A 72 4.04 20.66 15.77
C ALA A 72 4.70 21.90 15.13
N PRO A 73 6.01 22.10 15.32
CA PRO A 73 6.74 23.16 14.62
C PRO A 73 6.56 23.09 13.11
N THR A 74 6.46 24.22 12.43
CA THR A 74 6.21 24.31 10.97
C THR A 74 7.18 23.48 10.14
N ILE A 75 8.43 23.34 10.56
CA ILE A 75 9.42 22.52 9.86
C ILE A 75 9.08 21.02 9.93
N GLU A 76 8.53 20.56 11.04
CA GLU A 76 8.07 19.17 11.20
C GLU A 76 6.82 18.92 10.37
N ILE A 77 5.87 19.87 10.37
CA ILE A 77 4.68 19.82 9.52
C ILE A 77 5.09 19.71 8.04
N LYS A 78 6.06 20.52 7.58
CA LYS A 78 6.61 20.40 6.21
C LYS A 78 7.19 19.01 5.95
N GLY A 79 7.93 18.46 6.89
CA GLY A 79 8.47 17.10 6.79
C GLY A 79 7.37 16.04 6.68
N SER A 80 6.28 16.19 7.43
CA SER A 80 5.10 15.33 7.36
C SER A 80 4.43 15.40 5.99
N LEU A 81 4.14 16.61 5.49
CA LEU A 81 3.49 16.81 4.19
C LEU A 81 4.38 16.28 3.04
N ASN A 82 5.69 16.53 3.08
CA ASN A 82 6.61 15.98 2.08
C ASN A 82 6.57 14.45 2.03
N ARG A 83 6.42 13.80 3.18
CA ARG A 83 6.27 12.34 3.24
C ARG A 83 4.99 11.87 2.57
N GLN A 84 3.88 12.60 2.77
CA GLN A 84 2.60 12.31 2.10
C GLN A 84 2.73 12.51 0.59
N ILE A 85 3.39 13.57 0.16
CA ILE A 85 3.66 13.86 -1.26
C ILE A 85 4.49 12.74 -1.90
N VAL A 86 5.57 12.30 -1.25
CA VAL A 86 6.35 11.12 -1.72
C VAL A 86 5.50 9.85 -1.74
N GLY A 87 4.53 9.73 -0.83
CA GLY A 87 3.54 8.66 -0.83
C GLY A 87 2.52 8.74 -1.97
N GLY A 88 2.45 9.88 -2.67
CA GLY A 88 1.56 10.09 -3.83
C GLY A 88 0.34 10.98 -3.56
N VAL A 89 0.31 11.69 -2.42
CA VAL A 89 -0.71 12.73 -2.16
C VAL A 89 -0.48 13.91 -3.09
N THR A 90 -1.54 14.38 -3.73
CA THR A 90 -1.53 15.50 -4.65
C THR A 90 -2.26 16.73 -4.14
N ASP A 91 -3.17 16.54 -3.18
CA ASP A 91 -4.05 17.58 -2.66
C ASP A 91 -4.13 17.53 -1.14
N PHE A 92 -4.09 18.70 -0.49
CA PHE A 92 -4.20 18.79 0.96
C PHE A 92 -5.42 19.60 1.39
N ASN A 93 -6.25 18.96 2.22
CA ASN A 93 -7.28 19.64 3.00
C ASN A 93 -6.74 19.86 4.42
N ASN A 94 -6.20 21.04 4.68
CA ASN A 94 -5.48 21.32 5.92
C ASN A 94 -6.38 21.96 6.99
N TYR A 95 -6.37 21.36 8.18
CA TYR A 95 -6.87 21.98 9.42
C TYR A 95 -5.74 22.63 10.23
N LEU A 96 -4.58 22.84 9.61
CA LEU A 96 -3.42 23.44 10.23
C LEU A 96 -3.61 24.96 10.39
N GLN A 97 -3.39 25.47 11.58
CA GLN A 97 -3.44 26.91 11.88
C GLN A 97 -2.07 27.58 11.72
N LEU A 98 -1.00 26.77 11.68
CA LEU A 98 0.39 27.22 11.61
C LEU A 98 0.68 28.24 12.74
N GLN A 99 0.40 27.83 13.97
CA GLN A 99 0.46 28.66 15.17
C GLN A 99 1.83 29.27 15.45
N HIS A 100 2.89 28.68 14.89
CA HIS A 100 4.26 29.15 15.03
C HIS A 100 4.66 30.19 13.97
N GLU A 101 3.72 30.58 13.07
CA GLU A 101 4.00 31.46 11.93
C GLU A 101 3.17 32.75 12.00
N ASP A 102 3.78 33.86 11.57
CA ASP A 102 3.06 35.07 11.20
C ASP A 102 2.37 34.94 9.82
N SER A 103 1.77 36.03 9.34
CA SER A 103 1.08 36.04 8.05
C SER A 103 2.01 35.75 6.87
N ASN A 104 3.26 36.20 6.93
CA ASN A 104 4.25 35.97 5.88
C ASN A 104 4.76 34.51 5.90
N GLY A 105 4.98 33.96 7.09
CA GLY A 105 5.35 32.56 7.27
C GLY A 105 4.27 31.61 6.78
N ARG A 106 2.98 31.88 7.11
CA ARG A 106 1.85 31.09 6.59
C ARG A 106 1.75 31.17 5.06
N LYS A 107 1.93 32.36 4.49
CA LYS A 107 1.96 32.52 3.03
C LYS A 107 3.10 31.72 2.41
N ALA A 108 4.30 31.82 2.95
CA ALA A 108 5.47 31.09 2.46
C ALA A 108 5.31 29.57 2.54
N PHE A 109 4.63 29.08 3.58
CA PHE A 109 4.27 27.67 3.71
C PHE A 109 3.32 27.22 2.60
N ASN A 110 2.23 27.95 2.39
CA ASN A 110 1.25 27.63 1.35
C ASN A 110 1.85 27.72 -0.06
N ASP A 111 2.67 28.75 -0.33
CA ASP A 111 3.39 28.88 -1.60
C ASP A 111 4.38 27.73 -1.84
N TYR A 112 4.96 27.18 -0.78
CA TYR A 112 5.81 26.01 -0.86
C TYR A 112 5.02 24.76 -1.29
N ILE A 113 3.93 24.46 -0.60
CA ILE A 113 3.08 23.29 -0.88
C ILE A 113 2.52 23.39 -2.31
N ALA A 114 1.92 24.53 -2.68
CA ALA A 114 1.36 24.73 -4.02
C ALA A 114 2.39 24.53 -5.15
N ARG A 115 3.66 24.92 -4.93
CA ARG A 115 4.73 24.68 -5.91
C ARG A 115 5.08 23.20 -6.04
N VAL A 116 5.10 22.46 -4.94
CA VAL A 116 5.39 21.02 -4.97
C VAL A 116 4.24 20.26 -5.64
N GLU A 117 3.00 20.57 -5.30
CA GLU A 117 1.81 20.00 -5.95
C GLU A 117 1.83 20.27 -7.47
N MET A 118 2.09 21.51 -7.86
CA MET A 118 2.18 21.88 -9.28
C MET A 118 3.29 21.11 -10.03
N MET A 119 4.44 20.85 -9.38
CA MET A 119 5.55 20.10 -10.00
C MET A 119 5.21 18.63 -10.23
N LEU A 120 4.32 18.05 -9.43
CA LEU A 120 3.96 16.63 -9.47
C LEU A 120 2.64 16.40 -10.21
N ALA A 121 1.89 17.45 -10.50
CA ALA A 121 0.58 17.36 -11.15
C ALA A 121 0.68 16.61 -12.49
N GLY A 122 -0.17 15.60 -12.66
CA GLY A 122 -0.22 14.76 -13.88
C GLY A 122 0.95 13.79 -14.04
N GLY A 123 1.84 13.71 -13.03
CA GLY A 123 2.91 12.71 -13.01
C GLY A 123 2.39 11.29 -12.80
N VAL A 124 3.10 10.31 -13.37
CA VAL A 124 2.86 8.88 -13.14
C VAL A 124 4.05 8.32 -12.38
N ARG A 125 3.77 7.47 -11.40
CA ARG A 125 4.80 6.84 -10.58
C ARG A 125 5.70 5.93 -11.41
N ALA A 126 6.99 6.18 -11.42
CA ALA A 126 7.99 5.36 -12.11
C ALA A 126 8.40 4.14 -11.26
N SER A 127 7.43 3.37 -10.76
CA SER A 127 7.67 2.16 -9.98
C SER A 127 7.84 0.95 -10.88
N ARG A 128 8.88 0.11 -10.61
CA ARG A 128 9.09 -1.18 -11.27
C ARG A 128 8.76 -2.36 -10.34
N ILE A 129 8.34 -2.09 -9.12
CA ILE A 129 8.00 -3.08 -8.10
C ILE A 129 6.54 -2.95 -7.75
N ALA A 130 5.80 -4.05 -7.81
CA ALA A 130 4.46 -4.17 -7.26
C ALA A 130 4.51 -5.01 -5.97
N VAL A 131 3.85 -4.55 -4.92
CA VAL A 131 3.62 -5.31 -3.69
C VAL A 131 2.13 -5.64 -3.63
N TYR A 132 1.83 -6.93 -3.64
CA TYR A 132 0.46 -7.39 -3.58
C TYR A 132 -0.17 -7.11 -2.21
N TYR A 133 -1.39 -6.56 -2.21
CA TYR A 133 -2.21 -6.34 -1.03
C TYR A 133 -3.01 -7.61 -0.70
N PRO A 134 -2.57 -8.47 0.24
CA PRO A 134 -3.02 -9.85 0.39
C PRO A 134 -4.36 -9.95 1.16
N VAL A 135 -5.37 -9.21 0.74
CA VAL A 135 -6.64 -9.09 1.48
C VAL A 135 -7.43 -10.40 1.49
N GLU A 136 -7.41 -11.19 0.44
CA GLU A 136 -8.11 -12.49 0.36
C GLU A 136 -7.55 -13.48 1.38
N THR A 137 -6.22 -13.50 1.55
CA THR A 137 -5.58 -14.28 2.61
C THR A 137 -5.94 -13.74 3.98
N LEU A 138 -6.00 -12.41 4.14
CA LEU A 138 -6.38 -11.80 5.40
C LEU A 138 -7.82 -12.16 5.80
N TRP A 139 -8.76 -12.12 4.87
CA TRP A 139 -10.15 -12.52 5.14
C TRP A 139 -10.27 -13.97 5.64
N SER A 140 -9.48 -14.89 5.10
CA SER A 140 -9.49 -16.29 5.53
C SER A 140 -8.94 -16.49 6.96
N LYS A 141 -8.14 -15.55 7.45
CA LYS A 141 -7.51 -15.58 8.78
C LYS A 141 -8.16 -14.63 9.79
N TYR A 142 -9.01 -13.72 9.32
CA TYR A 142 -9.62 -12.71 10.15
C TYR A 142 -10.69 -13.34 11.08
N ARG A 143 -10.68 -12.91 12.35
CA ARG A 143 -11.73 -13.25 13.33
C ARG A 143 -12.23 -11.94 13.93
N PRO A 144 -13.52 -11.62 13.79
CA PRO A 144 -14.08 -10.41 14.38
C PRO A 144 -13.99 -10.47 15.91
N LEU A 145 -13.66 -9.34 16.52
CA LEU A 145 -13.75 -9.15 17.97
C LEU A 145 -15.09 -8.50 18.32
N PRO A 146 -15.62 -8.72 19.55
CA PRO A 146 -16.85 -8.06 20.01
C PRO A 146 -16.77 -6.53 19.97
N SER A 147 -15.56 -5.96 20.09
CA SER A 147 -15.28 -4.52 20.08
C SER A 147 -14.60 -4.02 18.80
N CYS A 148 -14.68 -4.76 17.71
CA CYS A 148 -13.94 -4.44 16.48
C CYS A 148 -14.24 -3.03 15.92
N LEU A 149 -15.42 -2.49 16.16
CA LEU A 149 -15.82 -1.15 15.75
C LEU A 149 -15.37 -0.04 16.71
N GLN A 150 -14.84 -0.40 17.88
CA GLN A 150 -14.41 0.58 18.89
C GLN A 150 -12.90 0.70 19.02
N SER A 151 -12.14 -0.20 18.41
CA SER A 151 -10.68 -0.25 18.54
C SER A 151 -10.02 0.06 17.20
N TRP A 152 -9.60 1.30 17.04
CA TRP A 152 -8.78 1.77 15.92
C TRP A 152 -7.41 1.05 15.85
N ASP A 153 -6.98 0.47 16.96
CA ASP A 153 -5.69 -0.22 17.10
C ASP A 153 -5.76 -1.72 16.81
N ASN A 154 -6.95 -2.25 16.57
CA ASN A 154 -7.14 -3.69 16.44
C ASN A 154 -7.14 -4.13 14.98
N VAL A 155 -5.96 -4.11 14.42
CA VAL A 155 -5.65 -4.28 13.00
C VAL A 155 -6.13 -5.62 12.42
N ALA A 156 -6.27 -6.65 13.22
CA ALA A 156 -6.44 -7.99 12.68
C ALA A 156 -7.41 -8.87 13.46
N GLY A 157 -8.33 -8.23 14.20
CA GLY A 157 -9.42 -8.95 14.84
C GLY A 157 -8.99 -9.99 15.88
N GLY A 158 -7.82 -9.84 16.51
CA GLY A 158 -7.38 -10.77 17.55
C GLY A 158 -6.88 -12.14 17.05
N ALA A 159 -6.84 -12.36 15.73
CA ALA A 159 -6.26 -13.57 15.15
C ALA A 159 -4.74 -13.38 14.95
N PRO A 160 -3.88 -14.18 15.62
CA PRO A 160 -2.42 -14.01 15.52
C PRO A 160 -1.90 -14.13 14.08
N GLU A 161 -2.48 -15.00 13.27
CA GLU A 161 -2.10 -15.20 11.87
C GLU A 161 -2.42 -13.98 11.00
N ALA A 162 -3.56 -13.34 11.23
CA ALA A 162 -3.93 -12.11 10.54
C ALA A 162 -3.02 -10.92 10.94
N GLN A 163 -2.63 -10.87 12.22
CA GLN A 163 -1.65 -9.89 12.71
C GLN A 163 -0.27 -10.11 12.09
N ARG A 164 0.19 -11.37 12.03
CA ARG A 164 1.47 -11.73 11.38
C ARG A 164 1.48 -11.31 9.91
N LEU A 165 0.41 -11.58 9.18
CA LEU A 165 0.28 -11.18 7.77
C LEU A 165 0.36 -9.65 7.60
N SER A 166 -0.35 -8.91 8.45
CA SER A 166 -0.29 -7.44 8.45
C SER A 166 1.12 -6.92 8.74
N GLN A 167 1.80 -7.49 9.75
CA GLN A 167 3.17 -7.13 10.09
C GLN A 167 4.16 -7.47 8.98
N LEU A 168 3.97 -8.60 8.28
CA LEU A 168 4.82 -8.96 7.14
C LEU A 168 4.66 -7.93 6.01
N PHE A 169 3.42 -7.55 5.68
CA PHE A 169 3.12 -6.54 4.67
C PHE A 169 3.79 -5.19 5.02
N ASP A 170 3.71 -4.77 6.28
CA ASP A 170 4.33 -3.54 6.77
C ASP A 170 5.87 -3.64 6.68
N ARG A 171 6.48 -4.76 7.09
CA ARG A 171 7.94 -4.99 7.00
C ARG A 171 8.46 -4.98 5.57
N VAL A 172 7.73 -5.55 4.61
CA VAL A 172 8.09 -5.47 3.18
C VAL A 172 8.10 -4.02 2.73
N SER A 173 7.08 -3.26 3.10
CA SER A 173 6.97 -1.84 2.78
C SER A 173 8.09 -1.02 3.42
N ASP A 174 8.40 -1.27 4.70
CA ASP A 174 9.53 -0.66 5.42
C ASP A 174 10.86 -0.96 4.73
N CYS A 175 11.10 -2.22 4.37
CA CYS A 175 12.33 -2.65 3.70
C CYS A 175 12.53 -1.93 2.36
N LEU A 176 11.50 -1.85 1.54
CA LEU A 176 11.57 -1.16 0.26
C LEU A 176 11.82 0.34 0.45
N TYR A 177 11.06 0.97 1.34
CA TYR A 177 11.19 2.40 1.62
C TYR A 177 12.56 2.77 2.19
N ASP A 178 13.05 2.04 3.20
CA ASP A 178 14.31 2.33 3.88
C ASP A 178 15.53 2.15 2.95
N ASN A 179 15.39 1.33 1.91
CA ASN A 179 16.42 1.12 0.89
C ASN A 179 16.22 1.97 -0.37
N GLY A 180 15.25 2.89 -0.38
CA GLY A 180 15.02 3.80 -1.50
C GLY A 180 14.42 3.13 -2.75
N TRP A 181 13.77 1.96 -2.59
CA TRP A 181 13.07 1.29 -3.67
C TRP A 181 11.65 1.83 -3.82
N GLU A 182 11.36 2.42 -4.96
CA GLU A 182 10.01 2.86 -5.30
C GLU A 182 9.12 1.65 -5.63
N PHE A 183 7.89 1.64 -5.11
CA PHE A 183 6.94 0.54 -5.31
C PHE A 183 5.50 1.04 -5.35
N SER A 184 4.62 0.26 -5.98
CA SER A 184 3.15 0.45 -5.92
C SER A 184 2.51 -0.73 -5.22
N TYR A 185 1.36 -0.51 -4.59
CA TYR A 185 0.51 -1.62 -4.17
C TYR A 185 -0.41 -2.04 -5.32
N VAL A 186 -0.73 -3.32 -5.35
CA VAL A 186 -1.66 -3.88 -6.34
C VAL A 186 -2.56 -4.91 -5.66
N ASP A 187 -3.85 -4.92 -5.98
CA ASP A 187 -4.82 -5.92 -5.56
C ASP A 187 -5.02 -7.01 -6.64
N ALA A 188 -5.85 -8.02 -6.33
CA ALA A 188 -6.14 -9.10 -7.27
C ALA A 188 -6.68 -8.56 -8.61
N ALA A 189 -7.64 -7.65 -8.56
CA ALA A 189 -8.24 -7.08 -9.76
C ALA A 189 -7.22 -6.28 -10.60
N GLY A 190 -6.29 -5.56 -9.96
CA GLY A 190 -5.21 -4.87 -10.67
C GLY A 190 -4.28 -5.84 -11.42
N ILE A 191 -3.93 -6.98 -10.81
CA ILE A 191 -3.12 -8.02 -11.47
C ILE A 191 -3.91 -8.68 -12.61
N GLU A 192 -5.16 -9.04 -12.38
CA GLU A 192 -6.02 -9.70 -13.36
C GLU A 192 -6.24 -8.86 -14.63
N GLN A 193 -6.42 -7.56 -14.45
CA GLN A 193 -6.60 -6.59 -15.51
C GLN A 193 -5.30 -6.20 -16.23
N SER A 194 -4.15 -6.51 -15.63
CA SER A 194 -2.84 -6.24 -16.22
C SER A 194 -2.59 -7.13 -17.45
N LYS A 195 -1.71 -6.67 -18.34
CA LYS A 195 -1.19 -7.45 -19.47
C LYS A 195 0.28 -7.76 -19.22
N VAL A 196 0.75 -8.88 -19.76
CA VAL A 196 2.18 -9.20 -19.79
C VAL A 196 2.80 -8.63 -21.05
N GLU A 197 3.67 -7.64 -20.91
CA GLU A 197 4.35 -6.96 -22.00
C GLU A 197 5.86 -6.87 -21.72
N ASN A 198 6.69 -7.41 -22.59
CA ASN A 198 8.16 -7.31 -22.49
C ASN A 198 8.71 -7.63 -21.08
N LYS A 199 8.27 -8.72 -20.47
CA LYS A 199 8.63 -9.18 -19.12
C LYS A 199 8.10 -8.32 -17.96
N SER A 200 7.19 -7.40 -18.25
CA SER A 200 6.54 -6.57 -17.22
C SER A 200 5.05 -6.89 -17.13
N LEU A 201 4.47 -6.71 -15.97
CA LEU A 201 3.04 -6.52 -15.81
C LEU A 201 2.72 -5.07 -16.15
N ALA A 202 1.85 -4.87 -17.14
CA ALA A 202 1.42 -3.57 -17.63
C ALA A 202 -0.03 -3.30 -17.25
N HIS A 203 -0.30 -2.18 -16.56
CA HIS A 203 -1.64 -1.73 -16.20
C HIS A 203 -1.76 -0.22 -16.47
N GLY A 204 -2.50 0.17 -17.50
CA GLY A 204 -2.47 1.56 -17.96
C GLY A 204 -1.04 2.01 -18.28
N GLU A 205 -0.56 3.03 -17.60
CA GLU A 205 0.82 3.53 -17.71
C GLU A 205 1.80 2.84 -16.75
N LEU A 206 1.29 2.09 -15.77
CA LEU A 206 2.11 1.38 -14.79
C LEU A 206 2.81 0.17 -15.43
N ARG A 207 4.07 -0.08 -15.03
CA ARG A 207 4.89 -1.19 -15.52
C ARG A 207 5.71 -1.77 -14.38
N TRP A 208 5.46 -3.04 -14.04
CA TRP A 208 6.16 -3.73 -12.97
C TRP A 208 6.97 -4.92 -13.50
N ASP A 209 8.23 -4.98 -13.15
CA ASP A 209 9.14 -6.08 -13.47
C ASP A 209 9.24 -7.09 -12.34
N VAL A 210 8.88 -6.64 -11.14
CA VAL A 210 8.92 -7.42 -9.91
C VAL A 210 7.55 -7.38 -9.24
N LEU A 211 7.03 -8.55 -8.90
CA LEU A 211 5.81 -8.73 -8.11
C LEU A 211 6.17 -9.44 -6.80
N ILE A 212 5.90 -8.79 -5.67
CA ILE A 212 6.12 -9.35 -4.33
C ILE A 212 4.79 -9.79 -3.75
N LEU A 213 4.71 -11.04 -3.30
CA LEU A 213 3.53 -11.68 -2.73
C LEU A 213 3.79 -11.99 -1.23
N PRO A 214 3.53 -11.04 -0.30
CA PRO A 214 3.81 -11.25 1.12
C PRO A 214 2.73 -12.13 1.77
N GLY A 215 3.09 -13.31 2.23
CA GLY A 215 2.25 -14.21 3.01
C GLY A 215 0.97 -14.69 2.29
N VAL A 216 1.00 -14.74 0.95
CA VAL A 216 -0.19 -15.05 0.15
C VAL A 216 -0.46 -16.55 0.17
N GLU A 217 -1.59 -16.95 0.76
CA GLU A 217 -2.09 -18.32 0.73
C GLU A 217 -3.34 -18.49 -0.14
N THR A 218 -4.16 -17.44 -0.25
CA THR A 218 -5.39 -17.46 -1.06
C THR A 218 -5.22 -16.54 -2.26
N ILE A 219 -5.51 -17.07 -3.45
CA ILE A 219 -5.35 -16.39 -4.73
C ILE A 219 -6.53 -16.73 -5.66
N THR A 220 -6.95 -15.79 -6.48
CA THR A 220 -7.97 -16.10 -7.50
C THR A 220 -7.36 -16.90 -8.66
N PRO A 221 -8.13 -17.75 -9.35
CA PRO A 221 -7.64 -18.49 -10.52
C PRO A 221 -7.12 -17.58 -11.63
N GLN A 222 -7.79 -16.44 -11.84
CA GLN A 222 -7.41 -15.45 -12.86
C GLN A 222 -6.07 -14.78 -12.51
N MET A 223 -5.90 -14.39 -11.25
CA MET A 223 -4.64 -13.83 -10.77
C MET A 223 -3.50 -14.84 -10.89
N LEU A 224 -3.71 -16.12 -10.53
CA LEU A 224 -2.71 -17.17 -10.68
C LEU A 224 -2.28 -17.36 -12.14
N THR A 225 -3.25 -17.35 -13.06
CA THR A 225 -2.98 -17.42 -14.50
C THR A 225 -2.08 -16.26 -14.93
N ARG A 226 -2.42 -15.04 -14.54
CA ARG A 226 -1.64 -13.84 -14.90
C ARG A 226 -0.23 -13.85 -14.33
N ILE A 227 -0.07 -14.27 -13.08
CA ILE A 227 1.26 -14.40 -12.43
C ILE A 227 2.10 -15.47 -13.13
N THR A 228 1.48 -16.58 -13.51
CA THR A 228 2.18 -17.65 -14.25
C THR A 228 2.64 -17.19 -15.63
N GLU A 229 1.81 -16.46 -16.36
CA GLU A 229 2.18 -15.83 -17.64
C GLU A 229 3.35 -14.85 -17.46
N PHE A 230 3.29 -14.02 -16.44
CA PHE A 230 4.33 -13.05 -16.12
C PHE A 230 5.67 -13.72 -15.79
N ALA A 231 5.66 -14.74 -14.94
CA ALA A 231 6.87 -15.52 -14.62
C ALA A 231 7.46 -16.19 -15.86
N ARG A 232 6.62 -16.81 -16.72
CA ARG A 232 7.05 -17.43 -17.97
C ARG A 232 7.64 -16.42 -18.98
N ALA A 233 7.16 -15.20 -18.99
CA ALA A 233 7.71 -14.12 -19.80
C ALA A 233 9.04 -13.58 -19.30
N GLY A 234 9.51 -14.01 -18.12
CA GLY A 234 10.75 -13.59 -17.47
C GLY A 234 10.58 -12.43 -16.49
N GLY A 235 9.36 -12.18 -16.02
CA GLY A 235 9.10 -11.30 -14.89
C GLY A 235 9.52 -11.95 -13.56
N CYS A 236 9.86 -11.13 -12.58
CA CYS A 236 10.31 -11.60 -11.27
C CYS A 236 9.13 -11.70 -10.29
N VAL A 237 8.87 -12.89 -9.76
CA VAL A 237 7.86 -13.14 -8.72
C VAL A 237 8.56 -13.53 -7.42
N ILE A 238 8.31 -12.79 -6.34
CA ILE A 238 8.89 -13.05 -5.01
C ILE A 238 7.76 -13.48 -4.07
N LEU A 239 7.82 -14.73 -3.63
CA LEU A 239 6.89 -15.33 -2.67
C LEU A 239 7.53 -15.29 -1.28
N LEU A 240 6.87 -14.65 -0.31
CA LEU A 240 7.41 -14.48 1.05
C LEU A 240 6.55 -15.20 2.08
N GLU A 241 7.17 -16.00 2.94
CA GLU A 241 6.62 -16.72 4.10
C GLU A 241 5.53 -17.76 3.79
N ALA A 242 4.83 -17.66 2.66
CA ALA A 242 3.80 -18.63 2.29
C ALA A 242 3.76 -18.84 0.78
N LEU A 243 3.29 -20.01 0.39
CA LEU A 243 2.95 -20.34 -0.99
C LEU A 243 1.43 -20.35 -1.14
N PRO A 244 0.89 -19.78 -2.23
CA PRO A 244 -0.53 -19.93 -2.53
C PRO A 244 -0.95 -21.41 -2.61
N LYS A 245 -2.06 -21.73 -1.97
CA LYS A 245 -2.62 -23.08 -1.89
C LYS A 245 -4.15 -23.12 -1.94
N ASN A 246 -4.80 -21.95 -1.87
CA ASN A 246 -6.24 -21.83 -1.80
C ASN A 246 -6.77 -20.91 -2.89
N THR A 247 -8.03 -21.09 -3.26
CA THR A 247 -8.86 -20.09 -3.92
C THR A 247 -10.01 -19.67 -3.03
N PRO A 248 -10.78 -18.60 -3.34
CA PRO A 248 -12.00 -18.29 -2.61
C PRO A 248 -13.01 -19.44 -2.56
N ASP A 249 -13.03 -20.32 -3.57
CA ASP A 249 -14.01 -21.39 -3.72
C ASP A 249 -13.48 -22.80 -3.32
N ALA A 250 -12.15 -22.95 -3.19
CA ALA A 250 -11.50 -24.24 -2.86
C ALA A 250 -10.37 -24.06 -1.83
N PHE A 251 -10.49 -24.79 -0.70
CA PHE A 251 -9.66 -24.61 0.48
C PHE A 251 -9.26 -25.96 1.10
N PRO A 252 -8.15 -26.62 0.67
CA PRO A 252 -7.18 -26.23 -0.34
C PRO A 252 -7.66 -26.40 -1.80
N SER A 253 -6.86 -25.89 -2.74
CA SER A 253 -7.03 -26.05 -4.19
C SER A 253 -5.83 -26.78 -4.79
N GLU A 254 -6.01 -28.04 -5.21
CA GLU A 254 -4.97 -28.85 -5.85
C GLU A 254 -4.43 -28.17 -7.12
N ALA A 255 -5.28 -27.45 -7.85
CA ALA A 255 -4.88 -26.74 -9.05
C ALA A 255 -3.90 -25.61 -8.73
N VAL A 256 -4.14 -24.86 -7.63
CA VAL A 256 -3.22 -23.80 -7.18
C VAL A 256 -1.90 -24.39 -6.72
N GLU A 257 -1.95 -25.41 -5.85
CA GLU A 257 -0.73 -26.06 -5.31
C GLU A 257 0.15 -26.61 -6.44
N SER A 258 -0.46 -27.29 -7.41
CA SER A 258 0.26 -27.85 -8.58
C SER A 258 0.88 -26.75 -9.45
N ALA A 259 0.15 -25.68 -9.75
CA ALA A 259 0.66 -24.58 -10.57
C ALA A 259 1.80 -23.82 -9.87
N VAL A 260 1.67 -23.58 -8.56
CA VAL A 260 2.71 -22.92 -7.76
C VAL A 260 3.95 -23.79 -7.64
N ALA A 261 3.79 -25.10 -7.38
CA ALA A 261 4.90 -26.04 -7.32
C ALA A 261 5.67 -26.10 -8.66
N GLN A 262 4.95 -26.11 -9.79
CA GLN A 262 5.55 -26.06 -11.10
C GLN A 262 6.31 -24.74 -11.30
N MET A 263 5.73 -23.61 -10.95
CA MET A 263 6.33 -22.27 -11.10
C MET A 263 7.62 -22.14 -10.27
N VAL A 264 7.60 -22.60 -9.01
CA VAL A 264 8.78 -22.55 -8.11
C VAL A 264 9.83 -23.57 -8.50
N GLY A 265 9.42 -24.74 -8.98
CA GLY A 265 10.32 -25.86 -9.37
C GLY A 265 10.99 -25.69 -10.74
N ASP A 266 10.45 -24.84 -11.61
CA ASP A 266 10.95 -24.64 -12.96
C ASP A 266 12.14 -23.67 -12.98
N LYS A 267 13.34 -24.25 -13.01
CA LYS A 267 14.61 -23.49 -13.05
C LYS A 267 14.82 -22.68 -14.33
N THR A 268 13.97 -22.86 -15.34
CA THR A 268 14.02 -22.07 -16.59
C THR A 268 13.23 -20.76 -16.46
N LEU A 269 12.34 -20.66 -15.47
CA LEU A 269 11.65 -19.42 -15.14
C LEU A 269 12.61 -18.54 -14.32
N THR A 270 12.81 -17.31 -14.76
CA THR A 270 13.57 -16.30 -14.01
C THR A 270 12.70 -15.75 -12.90
N PRO A 271 13.21 -15.53 -11.71
CA PRO A 271 12.99 -16.41 -10.59
C PRO A 271 11.62 -16.19 -9.96
N ALA A 272 10.82 -17.24 -9.82
CA ALA A 272 9.88 -17.32 -8.71
C ALA A 272 10.72 -17.73 -7.50
N VAL A 273 11.10 -16.78 -6.65
CA VAL A 273 11.90 -17.05 -5.46
C VAL A 273 10.96 -17.18 -4.27
N TYR A 274 10.92 -18.36 -3.69
CA TYR A 274 10.33 -18.54 -2.37
C TYR A 274 11.40 -18.23 -1.32
N TYR A 275 11.08 -17.31 -0.43
CA TYR A 275 11.92 -16.97 0.71
C TYR A 275 11.16 -17.21 2.01
N GLU A 276 11.64 -18.19 2.78
CA GLU A 276 11.18 -18.42 4.14
C GLU A 276 12.20 -17.76 5.07
N PRO A 277 11.83 -16.65 5.73
CA PRO A 277 12.75 -16.00 6.64
C PRO A 277 12.99 -16.92 7.85
N THR A 278 14.23 -17.28 8.07
CA THR A 278 14.67 -17.86 9.36
C THR A 278 14.70 -16.73 10.39
N PHE A 279 13.76 -16.76 11.33
CA PHE A 279 13.76 -15.92 12.52
C PHE A 279 14.60 -16.55 13.62
#